data_f96c1113cd0a6cba0cc0c6a61f041499
#
_entry.id   f96c1113cd0a6cba0cc0c6a61f041499
#
_cell.length_a   1.000
_cell.length_b   1.000
_cell.length_c   1.000
_cell.angle_alpha   90.00
_cell.angle_beta   90.00
_cell.angle_gamma   90.00
#
_symmetry.space_group_name_H-M   'P 1'
#
loop_
_entity.id
_entity.type
_entity.pdbx_description
1 polymer ?
#
loop_
_entity_poly.entity_id
_entity_poly.type
_entity_poly.pdbx_seq_one_letter_code
_entity_poly.pdbx_strand_id
1 'polypeptide(L)'
;ATAERLILAGAVAAGVDVRVQQDGGWIDLGDGVALWVLWPPAEIFMRGGASNEQFIDNENSLVMKLVYGDFSVLLTGDAGLPAEMALLAAGAPVQSTVLKVGHHGSKGSSSPTFVQAVNPQIAVIQSGADNSYGHPHPETLANLTGQLILRNDLHGRVHIYSDGQQMWLETEKGQPIP
;
A
#
# COMPACT_ATOMS: atom_id res chain seq x y z
N ALA A 1 -16.77 -23.86 2.72
CA ALA A 1 -16.54 -22.68 1.87
C ALA A 1 -15.80 -21.66 2.71
N THR A 2 -14.73 -21.05 2.17
CA THR A 2 -14.01 -19.96 2.83
C THR A 2 -14.90 -18.71 2.90
N ALA A 3 -14.67 -17.81 3.87
CA ALA A 3 -15.39 -16.55 4.00
C ALA A 3 -15.34 -15.75 2.69
N GLU A 4 -14.21 -15.73 2.03
CA GLU A 4 -13.99 -15.11 0.73
C GLU A 4 -14.97 -15.62 -0.35
N ARG A 5 -15.12 -16.93 -0.51
CA ARG A 5 -16.06 -17.52 -1.47
C ARG A 5 -17.51 -17.15 -1.18
N LEU A 6 -17.87 -17.01 0.08
CA LEU A 6 -19.23 -16.60 0.48
C LEU A 6 -19.46 -15.11 0.13
N ILE A 7 -18.47 -14.25 0.37
CA ILE A 7 -18.54 -12.82 0.03
C ILE A 7 -18.67 -12.64 -1.48
N LEU A 8 -17.82 -13.30 -2.26
CA LEU A 8 -17.85 -13.24 -3.73
C LEU A 8 -19.17 -13.77 -4.28
N ALA A 9 -19.65 -14.90 -3.78
CA ALA A 9 -20.95 -15.45 -4.20
C ALA A 9 -22.11 -14.50 -3.86
N GLY A 10 -22.07 -13.86 -2.69
CA GLY A 10 -23.06 -12.86 -2.28
C GLY A 10 -23.04 -11.62 -3.17
N ALA A 11 -21.85 -11.11 -3.51
CA ALA A 11 -21.69 -9.98 -4.42
C ALA A 11 -22.24 -10.27 -5.81
N VAL A 12 -21.89 -11.42 -6.40
CA VAL A 12 -22.42 -11.87 -7.70
C VAL A 12 -23.95 -12.03 -7.66
N ALA A 13 -24.49 -12.64 -6.60
CA ALA A 13 -25.93 -12.79 -6.44
C ALA A 13 -26.66 -11.45 -6.30
N ALA A 14 -26.00 -10.42 -5.77
CA ALA A 14 -26.49 -9.06 -5.68
C ALA A 14 -26.34 -8.25 -6.99
N GLY A 15 -25.84 -8.87 -8.07
CA GLY A 15 -25.62 -8.20 -9.37
C GLY A 15 -24.38 -7.29 -9.39
N VAL A 16 -23.45 -7.44 -8.46
CA VAL A 16 -22.21 -6.70 -8.46
C VAL A 16 -21.25 -7.30 -9.50
N ASP A 17 -20.71 -6.45 -10.38
CA ASP A 17 -19.66 -6.85 -11.33
C ASP A 17 -18.34 -7.08 -10.58
N VAL A 18 -18.02 -8.33 -10.34
CA VAL A 18 -16.79 -8.74 -9.62
C VAL A 18 -15.68 -8.99 -10.63
N ARG A 19 -14.59 -8.24 -10.51
CA ARG A 19 -13.41 -8.36 -11.39
C ARG A 19 -12.19 -8.72 -10.56
N VAL A 20 -11.48 -9.75 -11.00
CA VAL A 20 -10.16 -10.11 -10.46
C VAL A 20 -9.12 -9.24 -11.18
N GLN A 21 -8.33 -8.52 -10.41
CA GLN A 21 -7.24 -7.69 -10.92
C GLN A 21 -5.89 -8.36 -10.65
N GLN A 22 -4.97 -8.15 -11.58
CA GLN A 22 -3.59 -8.64 -11.55
C GLN A 22 -2.68 -7.54 -12.08
N ASP A 23 -1.36 -7.73 -12.03
CA ASP A 23 -0.40 -6.75 -12.55
C ASP A 23 -0.71 -6.37 -14.00
N GLY A 24 -0.46 -5.09 -14.33
CA GLY A 24 -0.85 -4.49 -15.59
C GLY A 24 -2.35 -4.16 -15.70
N GLY A 25 -3.16 -4.50 -14.69
CA GLY A 25 -4.55 -4.08 -14.62
C GLY A 25 -4.67 -2.58 -14.41
N TRP A 26 -5.64 -1.95 -15.08
CA TRP A 26 -5.93 -0.53 -14.98
C TRP A 26 -7.41 -0.30 -14.78
N ILE A 27 -7.75 0.56 -13.83
CA ILE A 27 -9.14 0.92 -13.50
C ILE A 27 -9.27 2.43 -13.65
N ASP A 28 -10.10 2.87 -14.59
CA ASP A 28 -10.51 4.26 -14.72
C ASP A 28 -11.56 4.57 -13.64
N LEU A 29 -11.25 5.54 -12.77
CA LEU A 29 -12.15 6.00 -11.72
C LEU A 29 -12.93 7.26 -12.12
N GLY A 30 -12.70 7.76 -13.34
CA GLY A 30 -13.29 8.99 -13.84
C GLY A 30 -12.48 10.24 -13.49
N ASP A 31 -12.83 11.36 -14.10
CA ASP A 31 -12.25 12.70 -13.85
C ASP A 31 -10.72 12.76 -13.88
N GLY A 32 -10.08 11.88 -14.67
CA GLY A 32 -8.63 11.80 -14.80
C GLY A 32 -7.93 11.03 -13.68
N VAL A 33 -8.70 10.37 -12.80
CA VAL A 33 -8.17 9.49 -11.76
C VAL A 33 -8.10 8.05 -12.26
N ALA A 34 -6.94 7.42 -12.11
CA ALA A 34 -6.72 6.03 -12.48
C ALA A 34 -6.07 5.24 -11.35
N LEU A 35 -6.36 3.95 -11.28
CA LEU A 35 -5.76 3.01 -10.36
C LEU A 35 -5.06 1.90 -11.16
N TRP A 36 -3.75 1.78 -11.01
CA TRP A 36 -2.93 0.77 -11.65
C TRP A 36 -2.62 -0.35 -10.68
N VAL A 37 -2.82 -1.58 -11.11
CA VAL A 37 -2.40 -2.76 -10.34
C VAL A 37 -0.97 -3.11 -10.75
N LEU A 38 -0.06 -3.04 -9.81
CA LEU A 38 1.37 -3.30 -10.03
C LEU A 38 1.78 -4.70 -9.56
N TRP A 39 0.99 -5.32 -8.67
CA TRP A 39 1.25 -6.60 -8.02
C TRP A 39 -0.05 -7.21 -7.49
N PRO A 40 -0.24 -8.53 -7.33
CA PRO A 40 0.69 -9.59 -7.72
C PRO A 40 0.69 -9.85 -9.22
N PRO A 41 1.70 -10.59 -9.75
CA PRO A 41 1.70 -11.05 -11.14
C PRO A 41 0.53 -12.01 -11.41
N ALA A 42 0.22 -12.25 -12.70
CA ALA A 42 -0.88 -13.12 -13.13
C ALA A 42 -0.82 -14.52 -12.51
N GLU A 43 0.36 -15.03 -12.29
CA GLU A 43 0.58 -16.23 -11.46
C GLU A 43 0.93 -15.80 -10.05
N ILE A 44 0.30 -16.43 -9.05
CA ILE A 44 0.59 -16.17 -7.64
C ILE A 44 2.10 -16.26 -7.42
N PHE A 45 2.70 -15.16 -6.95
CA PHE A 45 4.14 -15.01 -6.79
C PHE A 45 4.74 -16.06 -5.86
N MET A 46 4.08 -16.30 -4.72
CA MET A 46 4.47 -17.35 -3.80
C MET A 46 3.32 -18.35 -3.63
N ARG A 47 3.62 -19.63 -3.76
CA ARG A 47 2.68 -20.72 -3.45
C ARG A 47 3.04 -21.33 -2.11
N GLY A 48 2.06 -21.42 -1.22
CA GLY A 48 2.26 -21.93 0.14
C GLY A 48 2.24 -23.44 0.29
N GLY A 49 3.04 -23.88 1.26
CA GLY A 49 2.77 -25.10 2.00
C GLY A 49 2.33 -24.72 3.42
N ALA A 50 1.61 -25.58 4.10
CA ALA A 50 0.85 -25.33 5.33
C ALA A 50 1.55 -24.66 6.52
N SER A 51 2.83 -24.33 6.46
CA SER A 51 3.59 -23.77 7.58
C SER A 51 3.86 -22.25 7.52
N ASN A 52 3.54 -21.55 6.39
CA ASN A 52 3.86 -20.13 6.19
C ASN A 52 2.78 -19.37 5.41
N GLU A 53 1.51 -19.75 5.52
CA GLU A 53 0.41 -19.15 4.73
C GLU A 53 0.35 -17.62 4.89
N GLN A 54 0.42 -17.10 6.10
CA GLN A 54 0.32 -15.67 6.34
C GLN A 54 1.46 -14.85 5.67
N PHE A 55 2.69 -15.37 5.70
CA PHE A 55 3.81 -14.74 5.01
C PHE A 55 3.59 -14.71 3.49
N ILE A 56 3.08 -15.80 2.95
CA ILE A 56 2.80 -15.94 1.51
C ILE A 56 1.65 -15.05 1.09
N ASP A 57 0.60 -14.95 1.90
CA ASP A 57 -0.53 -14.06 1.65
C ASP A 57 -0.06 -12.59 1.64
N ASN A 58 0.83 -12.20 2.55
CA ASN A 58 1.38 -10.86 2.57
C ASN A 58 2.19 -10.54 1.30
N GLU A 59 3.04 -11.49 0.85
CA GLU A 59 3.83 -11.27 -0.37
C GLU A 59 2.98 -11.25 -1.66
N ASN A 60 1.77 -11.78 -1.60
CA ASN A 60 0.76 -11.68 -2.67
C ASN A 60 -0.24 -10.55 -2.45
N SER A 61 0.02 -9.63 -1.52
CA SER A 61 -0.79 -8.43 -1.31
C SER A 61 -0.95 -7.62 -2.58
N LEU A 62 -2.13 -7.07 -2.79
CA LEU A 62 -2.40 -6.19 -3.92
C LEU A 62 -1.61 -4.88 -3.76
N VAL A 63 -0.64 -4.63 -4.65
CA VAL A 63 0.05 -3.34 -4.73
C VAL A 63 -0.53 -2.52 -5.87
N MET A 64 -1.02 -1.34 -5.53
CA MET A 64 -1.69 -0.46 -6.47
C MET A 64 -1.09 0.94 -6.42
N LYS A 65 -1.10 1.61 -7.58
CA LYS A 65 -0.76 3.02 -7.70
C LYS A 65 -1.97 3.82 -8.19
N LEU A 66 -2.46 4.71 -7.35
CA LEU A 66 -3.42 5.72 -7.75
C LEU A 66 -2.67 6.88 -8.41
N VAL A 67 -3.18 7.36 -9.53
CA VAL A 67 -2.61 8.50 -10.28
C VAL A 67 -3.72 9.51 -10.55
N TYR A 68 -3.43 10.78 -10.29
CA TYR A 68 -4.28 11.91 -10.64
C TYR A 68 -3.40 13.11 -11.03
N GLY A 69 -3.25 13.38 -12.33
CA GLY A 69 -2.31 14.39 -12.82
C GLY A 69 -0.88 14.12 -12.35
N ASP A 70 -0.28 15.08 -11.63
CA ASP A 70 1.06 14.97 -11.06
C ASP A 70 1.07 14.32 -9.67
N PHE A 71 -0.10 14.09 -9.08
CA PHE A 71 -0.25 13.44 -7.78
C PHE A 71 -0.36 11.92 -7.92
N SER A 72 0.27 11.19 -7.02
CA SER A 72 0.15 9.74 -6.98
C SER A 72 0.31 9.15 -5.58
N VAL A 73 -0.36 8.02 -5.35
CA VAL A 73 -0.28 7.27 -4.10
C VAL A 73 0.07 5.82 -4.39
N LEU A 74 1.11 5.31 -3.76
CA LEU A 74 1.44 3.88 -3.78
C LEU A 74 0.83 3.19 -2.56
N LEU A 75 -0.05 2.24 -2.82
CA LEU A 75 -0.74 1.41 -1.84
C LEU A 75 -0.12 0.01 -1.86
N THR A 76 0.64 -0.35 -0.85
CA THR A 76 1.47 -1.56 -0.86
C THR A 76 0.85 -2.76 -0.14
N GLY A 77 -0.32 -2.59 0.48
CA GLY A 77 -0.88 -3.65 1.33
C GLY A 77 0.11 -4.06 2.41
N ASP A 78 0.26 -5.35 2.60
CA ASP A 78 1.22 -5.96 3.52
C ASP A 78 2.42 -6.59 2.80
N ALA A 79 2.63 -6.21 1.53
CA ALA A 79 3.78 -6.64 0.74
C ALA A 79 5.09 -6.37 1.48
N GLY A 80 5.94 -7.36 1.53
CA GLY A 80 7.23 -7.32 2.19
C GLY A 80 8.41 -7.26 1.21
N LEU A 81 9.60 -7.47 1.73
CA LEU A 81 10.85 -7.38 0.98
C LEU A 81 10.86 -8.23 -0.31
N PRO A 82 10.40 -9.48 -0.36
CA PRO A 82 10.37 -10.28 -1.60
C PRO A 82 9.54 -9.63 -2.71
N ALA A 83 8.34 -9.13 -2.39
CA ALA A 83 7.47 -8.45 -3.35
C ALA A 83 8.06 -7.10 -3.80
N GLU A 84 8.66 -6.33 -2.88
CA GLU A 84 9.38 -5.09 -3.20
C GLU A 84 10.51 -5.33 -4.20
N MET A 85 11.34 -6.33 -3.94
CA MET A 85 12.46 -6.69 -4.83
C MET A 85 11.98 -7.16 -6.19
N ALA A 86 10.89 -7.93 -6.25
CA ALA A 86 10.32 -8.39 -7.51
C ALA A 86 9.72 -7.22 -8.32
N LEU A 87 9.00 -6.29 -7.67
CA LEU A 87 8.50 -5.06 -8.30
C LEU A 87 9.64 -4.23 -8.92
N LEU A 88 10.72 -4.03 -8.17
CA LEU A 88 11.90 -3.30 -8.67
C LEU A 88 12.58 -4.03 -9.83
N ALA A 89 12.75 -5.34 -9.72
CA ALA A 89 13.35 -6.16 -10.78
C ALA A 89 12.51 -6.15 -12.07
N ALA A 90 11.19 -6.06 -11.94
CA ALA A 90 10.26 -5.93 -13.07
C ALA A 90 10.22 -4.51 -13.67
N GLY A 91 10.89 -3.53 -13.06
CA GLY A 91 10.84 -2.13 -13.47
C GLY A 91 9.46 -1.48 -13.27
N ALA A 92 8.70 -1.96 -12.27
CA ALA A 92 7.37 -1.42 -11.98
C ALA A 92 7.44 0.08 -11.66
N PRO A 93 6.47 0.91 -12.13
CA PRO A 93 6.47 2.37 -11.96
C PRO A 93 6.06 2.76 -10.52
N VAL A 94 6.88 2.39 -9.52
CA VAL A 94 6.59 2.56 -8.09
C VAL A 94 6.73 4.02 -7.60
N GLN A 95 7.45 4.90 -8.31
CA GLN A 95 7.63 6.29 -7.91
C GLN A 95 6.28 6.97 -7.65
N SER A 96 6.12 7.61 -6.47
CA SER A 96 4.82 8.16 -6.04
C SER A 96 4.98 9.30 -5.03
N THR A 97 4.06 10.27 -5.05
CA THR A 97 4.04 11.40 -4.13
C THR A 97 3.82 10.97 -2.68
N VAL A 98 2.94 9.97 -2.49
CA VAL A 98 2.59 9.40 -1.19
C VAL A 98 2.86 7.92 -1.19
N LEU A 99 3.47 7.41 -0.13
CA LEU A 99 3.62 5.99 0.15
C LEU A 99 2.74 5.60 1.34
N LYS A 100 1.76 4.70 1.14
CA LYS A 100 1.27 3.91 2.28
C LYS A 100 2.34 2.88 2.60
N VAL A 101 2.95 3.03 3.77
CA VAL A 101 4.03 2.14 4.24
C VAL A 101 3.54 0.70 4.34
N GLY A 102 4.31 -0.21 3.80
CA GLY A 102 3.98 -1.64 3.76
C GLY A 102 3.82 -2.25 5.15
N HIS A 103 2.93 -3.21 5.27
CA HIS A 103 2.74 -4.08 6.43
C HIS A 103 2.75 -3.30 7.76
N HIS A 104 2.03 -2.18 7.82
CA HIS A 104 1.87 -1.32 9.00
C HIS A 104 3.19 -0.79 9.60
N GLY A 105 4.27 -0.79 8.83
CA GLY A 105 5.60 -0.43 9.31
C GLY A 105 6.37 -1.61 9.93
N SER A 106 6.10 -2.83 9.49
CA SER A 106 6.90 -4.01 9.82
C SER A 106 8.35 -3.86 9.34
N LYS A 107 9.30 -4.38 10.09
CA LYS A 107 10.72 -4.41 9.68
C LYS A 107 11.00 -5.24 8.42
N GLY A 108 10.05 -6.09 8.01
CA GLY A 108 10.12 -6.90 6.78
C GLY A 108 9.62 -6.19 5.53
N SER A 109 9.30 -4.89 5.61
CA SER A 109 8.78 -4.10 4.50
C SER A 109 9.42 -2.71 4.45
N SER A 110 9.16 -1.97 3.38
CA SER A 110 9.66 -0.60 3.15
C SER A 110 11.18 -0.52 3.26
N SER A 111 11.86 -1.42 2.52
CA SER A 111 13.32 -1.47 2.46
C SER A 111 13.92 -0.15 1.95
N PRO A 112 15.16 0.20 2.32
CA PRO A 112 15.80 1.43 1.85
C PRO A 112 15.81 1.57 0.33
N THR A 113 16.08 0.48 -0.38
CA THR A 113 16.08 0.46 -1.85
C THR A 113 14.69 0.73 -2.42
N PHE A 114 13.66 0.14 -1.82
CA PHE A 114 12.28 0.37 -2.25
C PHE A 114 11.83 1.80 -1.96
N VAL A 115 12.06 2.31 -0.75
CA VAL A 115 11.75 3.71 -0.37
C VAL A 115 12.47 4.70 -1.27
N GLN A 116 13.73 4.44 -1.62
CA GLN A 116 14.49 5.27 -2.56
C GLN A 116 13.87 5.25 -3.97
N ALA A 117 13.40 4.10 -4.45
CA ALA A 117 12.76 3.98 -5.76
C ALA A 117 11.37 4.64 -5.78
N VAL A 118 10.60 4.54 -4.70
CA VAL A 118 9.31 5.24 -4.56
C VAL A 118 9.53 6.74 -4.45
N ASN A 119 10.56 7.18 -3.74
CA ASN A 119 10.93 8.59 -3.50
C ASN A 119 9.74 9.45 -3.05
N PRO A 120 9.00 9.05 -2.00
CA PRO A 120 7.78 9.73 -1.59
C PRO A 120 8.09 11.04 -0.87
N GLN A 121 7.21 12.04 -1.00
CA GLN A 121 7.22 13.23 -0.14
C GLN A 121 6.61 12.91 1.24
N ILE A 122 5.57 12.06 1.24
CA ILE A 122 4.85 11.66 2.45
C ILE A 122 4.82 10.14 2.56
N ALA A 123 5.15 9.63 3.75
CA ALA A 123 5.00 8.24 4.13
C ALA A 123 3.90 8.12 5.20
N VAL A 124 2.83 7.38 4.90
CA VAL A 124 1.71 7.16 5.82
C VAL A 124 1.80 5.78 6.42
N ILE A 125 1.83 5.70 7.75
CA ILE A 125 1.86 4.44 8.49
C ILE A 125 0.52 4.23 9.19
N GLN A 126 -0.16 3.15 8.85
CA GLN A 126 -1.43 2.74 9.45
C GLN A 126 -1.16 1.69 10.53
N SER A 127 -0.97 2.13 11.77
CA SER A 127 -0.81 1.26 12.94
C SER A 127 -1.60 1.79 14.12
N GLY A 128 -2.10 0.92 14.98
CA GLY A 128 -2.74 1.31 16.23
C GLY A 128 -1.72 1.67 17.31
N ALA A 129 -2.07 2.56 18.24
CA ALA A 129 -1.19 2.98 19.34
C ALA A 129 -0.79 1.79 20.25
N ASP A 130 -1.72 0.88 20.51
CA ASP A 130 -1.54 -0.25 21.42
C ASP A 130 -1.43 -1.59 20.66
N ASN A 131 -0.84 -1.58 19.44
CA ASN A 131 -0.72 -2.80 18.68
C ASN A 131 0.31 -3.75 19.30
N SER A 132 0.00 -5.04 19.33
CA SER A 132 0.84 -6.09 19.92
C SER A 132 2.06 -6.47 19.07
N TYR A 133 2.16 -5.95 17.85
CA TYR A 133 3.24 -6.26 16.90
C TYR A 133 4.45 -5.35 17.05
N GLY A 134 4.33 -4.25 17.81
CA GLY A 134 5.38 -3.25 17.95
C GLY A 134 5.56 -2.38 16.70
N HIS A 135 4.54 -2.29 15.85
CA HIS A 135 4.55 -1.46 14.64
C HIS A 135 4.26 0.02 14.94
N PRO A 136 4.90 0.96 14.23
CA PRO A 136 5.99 0.73 13.28
C PRO A 136 7.31 0.40 13.98
N HIS A 137 8.09 -0.50 13.39
CA HIS A 137 9.42 -0.81 13.88
C HIS A 137 10.42 0.35 13.68
N PRO A 138 11.40 0.52 14.59
CA PRO A 138 12.41 1.58 14.47
C PRO A 138 13.20 1.50 13.15
N GLU A 139 13.48 0.31 12.65
CA GLU A 139 14.18 0.08 11.40
C GLU A 139 13.40 0.66 10.21
N THR A 140 12.09 0.47 10.18
CA THR A 140 11.24 1.02 9.13
C THR A 140 11.19 2.54 9.21
N LEU A 141 11.10 3.11 10.41
CA LEU A 141 11.17 4.57 10.58
C LEU A 141 12.52 5.13 10.12
N ALA A 142 13.63 4.43 10.37
CA ALA A 142 14.95 4.83 9.89
C ALA A 142 15.04 4.82 8.36
N ASN A 143 14.41 3.84 7.69
CA ASN A 143 14.35 3.76 6.23
C ASN A 143 13.56 4.92 5.59
N LEU A 144 12.66 5.56 6.35
CA LEU A 144 11.82 6.68 5.92
C LEU A 144 12.40 8.05 6.30
N THR A 145 13.66 8.10 6.74
CA THR A 145 14.32 9.37 7.12
C THR A 145 14.39 10.32 5.92
N GLY A 146 13.94 11.56 6.10
CA GLY A 146 13.89 12.58 5.06
C GLY A 146 12.51 12.76 4.42
N GLN A 147 11.55 11.86 4.68
CA GLN A 147 10.15 12.01 4.29
C GLN A 147 9.31 12.59 5.43
N LEU A 148 8.19 13.24 5.08
CA LEU A 148 7.17 13.57 6.07
C LEU A 148 6.46 12.28 6.50
N ILE A 149 6.67 11.85 7.75
CA ILE A 149 6.07 10.60 8.27
C ILE A 149 4.79 10.94 9.04
N LEU A 150 3.67 10.41 8.57
CA LEU A 150 2.36 10.52 9.22
C LEU A 150 1.93 9.15 9.74
N ARG A 151 1.53 9.10 11.02
CA ARG A 151 1.21 7.86 11.73
C ARG A 151 -0.15 7.96 12.37
N ASN A 152 -1.03 6.97 12.19
CA ASN A 152 -2.36 6.97 12.78
C ASN A 152 -2.33 6.92 14.32
N ASP A 153 -1.36 6.23 14.92
CA ASP A 153 -1.19 6.15 16.37
C ASP A 153 -0.88 7.53 17.00
N LEU A 154 -0.18 8.40 16.28
CA LEU A 154 0.17 9.75 16.71
C LEU A 154 -0.82 10.82 16.23
N HIS A 155 -1.15 10.82 14.94
CA HIS A 155 -1.90 11.88 14.28
C HIS A 155 -3.39 11.60 14.15
N GLY A 156 -3.86 10.39 14.54
CA GLY A 156 -5.23 9.97 14.32
C GLY A 156 -5.51 9.73 12.84
N ARG A 157 -6.65 10.15 12.36
CA ARG A 157 -7.01 10.09 10.97
C ARG A 157 -6.17 11.06 10.15
N VAL A 158 -5.65 10.58 9.02
CA VAL A 158 -4.88 11.38 8.06
C VAL A 158 -5.72 11.52 6.80
N HIS A 159 -5.98 12.75 6.38
CA HIS A 159 -6.66 13.08 5.14
C HIS A 159 -5.68 13.76 4.19
N ILE A 160 -5.62 13.26 2.97
CA ILE A 160 -4.82 13.83 1.90
C ILE A 160 -5.77 14.14 0.74
N TYR A 161 -5.81 15.38 0.34
CA TYR A 161 -6.61 15.88 -0.77
C TYR A 161 -5.71 16.31 -1.91
N SER A 162 -6.16 16.14 -3.16
CA SER A 162 -5.43 16.64 -4.32
C SER A 162 -6.40 17.04 -5.43
N ASP A 163 -6.02 18.05 -6.19
CA ASP A 163 -6.66 18.44 -7.45
C ASP A 163 -5.88 17.94 -8.68
N GLY A 164 -4.89 17.07 -8.45
CA GLY A 164 -4.00 16.54 -9.47
C GLY A 164 -2.71 17.35 -9.68
N GLN A 165 -2.62 18.57 -9.17
CA GLN A 165 -1.42 19.42 -9.23
C GLN A 165 -0.89 19.77 -7.84
N GLN A 166 -1.80 20.07 -6.92
CA GLN A 166 -1.49 20.42 -5.54
C GLN A 166 -2.03 19.36 -4.58
N MET A 167 -1.49 19.34 -3.39
CA MET A 167 -1.86 18.42 -2.34
C MET A 167 -2.06 19.19 -1.03
N TRP A 168 -3.11 18.84 -0.28
CA TRP A 168 -3.42 19.38 1.06
C TRP A 168 -3.51 18.24 2.06
N LEU A 169 -3.15 18.53 3.29
CA LEU A 169 -3.03 17.57 4.37
C LEU A 169 -3.76 18.03 5.60
N GLU A 170 -4.56 17.15 6.19
CA GLU A 170 -5.22 17.34 7.48
C GLU A 170 -5.03 16.12 8.38
N THR A 171 -4.82 16.34 9.67
CA THR A 171 -4.75 15.28 10.68
C THR A 171 -5.73 15.54 11.81
N GLU A 172 -6.35 14.47 12.33
CA GLU A 172 -7.39 14.57 13.37
C GLU A 172 -6.85 15.15 14.68
N LYS A 173 -5.63 14.80 15.08
CA LYS A 173 -5.07 15.20 16.37
C LYS A 173 -4.27 16.50 16.33
N GLY A 174 -4.21 17.17 15.18
CA GLY A 174 -3.56 18.48 15.05
C GLY A 174 -2.12 18.54 15.54
N GLN A 175 -1.43 17.41 15.59
CA GLN A 175 0.00 17.37 15.94
C GLN A 175 0.78 18.22 14.93
N PRO A 176 1.77 19.01 15.37
CA PRO A 176 2.61 19.75 14.45
C PRO A 176 3.21 18.79 13.41
N ILE A 177 2.96 19.09 12.16
CA ILE A 177 3.62 18.39 11.06
C ILE A 177 5.04 18.95 11.02
N PRO A 178 6.08 18.12 11.22
CA PRO A 178 7.46 18.60 11.29
C PRO A 178 7.94 19.21 9.97
#